data_a095d31ded3575dc218ee49cb6f118ad
#
_entry.id   a095d31ded3575dc218ee49cb6f118ad
#
_cell.length_a   1.000
_cell.length_b   1.000
_cell.length_c   1.000
_cell.angle_alpha   90.00
_cell.angle_beta   90.00
_cell.angle_gamma   90.00
#
_symmetry.space_group_name_H-M   'P 1'
#
loop_
_entity.id
_entity.type
_entity.pdbx_description
1 polymer ?
#
loop_
_entity_poly.entity_id
_entity_poly.type
_entity_poly.pdbx_seq_one_letter_code
_entity_poly.pdbx_strand_id
1 'polypeptide(L)'
;KVHALGPESADHFKLLLPVGTKSPYPWTGIMLGLTVVLATAYWIGNQAIIQRTLGAKSEWDAKSGMLWAAVLKLFIPVFIVFPGLIALAMYPGLENPDEALPTLVRGLLPPGLMGLVFAAFFAALMSSVDSYLNSASTLWTKDIYQRFIRKNASDKHYLVVGRILTIAFVLLAVGFAPVTDKFPGIYVAMQTLLSFFQGPTLAILLLGMLWRRTTQWGGLGGLIAGVAISGAMFVMKKSIFICEDPFLYIAWWSFVGSLIVTTVVSLFTKPHSLDRLHGLVYGVIEKDEAVQKILERRAEQ
;
A
#
# COMPACT_ATOMS: atom_id res chain seq x y z
N LYS A 1 10.88 33.58 5.26
CA LYS A 1 9.66 33.68 6.09
C LYS A 1 9.43 32.45 6.95
N VAL A 2 9.47 31.21 6.41
CA VAL A 2 9.24 29.98 7.19
C VAL A 2 10.17 29.89 8.41
N HIS A 3 11.46 30.18 8.26
CA HIS A 3 12.40 30.21 9.41
C HIS A 3 12.07 31.25 10.47
N ALA A 4 11.29 32.28 10.13
CA ALA A 4 10.86 33.30 11.07
C ALA A 4 9.63 32.92 11.91
N LEU A 5 8.99 31.77 11.63
CA LEU A 5 7.80 31.29 12.31
C LEU A 5 8.08 30.54 13.63
N GLY A 6 9.36 30.42 14.02
CA GLY A 6 9.77 29.79 15.27
C GLY A 6 10.54 28.47 15.10
N PRO A 7 11.05 27.90 16.20
CA PRO A 7 11.91 26.71 16.14
C PRO A 7 11.21 25.45 15.58
N GLU A 8 9.90 25.30 15.76
CA GLU A 8 9.15 24.17 15.21
C GLU A 8 9.09 24.20 13.66
N SER A 9 9.11 25.39 13.06
CA SER A 9 9.12 25.53 11.60
C SER A 9 10.44 25.08 10.96
N ALA A 10 11.53 25.04 11.69
CA ALA A 10 12.82 24.57 11.21
C ALA A 10 12.80 23.06 10.87
N ASP A 11 11.92 22.30 11.50
CA ASP A 11 11.80 20.86 11.25
C ASP A 11 11.20 20.53 9.86
N HIS A 12 10.45 21.47 9.26
CA HIS A 12 9.94 21.32 7.89
C HIS A 12 11.05 21.22 6.81
N PHE A 13 12.26 21.66 7.13
CA PHE A 13 13.43 21.57 6.24
C PHE A 13 14.38 20.42 6.60
N LYS A 14 14.09 19.68 7.68
CA LYS A 14 14.88 18.51 8.07
C LYS A 14 14.34 17.29 7.37
N LEU A 15 15.16 16.65 6.56
CA LEU A 15 14.83 15.38 5.91
C LEU A 15 14.74 14.23 6.93
N LEU A 16 15.54 14.28 7.98
CA LEU A 16 15.67 13.25 9.01
C LEU A 16 15.34 13.85 10.37
N LEU A 17 14.22 13.43 10.95
CA LEU A 17 13.85 13.80 12.32
C LEU A 17 14.39 12.77 13.33
N PRO A 18 14.77 13.18 14.54
CA PRO A 18 15.31 12.28 15.57
C PRO A 18 14.27 11.24 16.01
N VAL A 19 14.74 10.13 16.58
CA VAL A 19 13.88 9.01 17.05
C VAL A 19 12.91 9.45 18.16
N GLY A 20 13.31 10.41 19.01
CA GLY A 20 12.49 10.95 20.11
C GLY A 20 11.49 12.04 19.71
N THR A 21 11.26 12.28 18.41
CA THR A 21 10.29 13.28 17.95
C THR A 21 8.85 12.85 18.22
N LYS A 22 7.98 13.83 18.50
CA LYS A 22 6.51 13.59 18.54
C LYS A 22 5.90 13.40 17.15
N SER A 23 6.60 13.87 16.10
CA SER A 23 6.18 13.70 14.72
C SER A 23 6.04 12.22 14.37
N PRO A 24 5.07 11.83 13.51
CA PRO A 24 4.93 10.47 13.02
C PRO A 24 6.05 10.03 12.06
N TYR A 25 7.02 10.90 11.75
CA TYR A 25 8.07 10.69 10.75
C TYR A 25 9.50 10.65 11.32
N PRO A 26 9.80 9.86 12.38
CA PRO A 26 11.18 9.68 12.83
C PRO A 26 12.00 8.97 11.74
N TRP A 27 13.29 9.28 11.62
CA TRP A 27 14.12 8.74 10.54
C TRP A 27 14.16 7.20 10.50
N THR A 28 14.16 6.54 11.65
CA THR A 28 14.11 5.08 11.74
C THR A 28 12.78 4.52 11.24
N GLY A 29 11.68 5.21 11.54
CA GLY A 29 10.36 4.87 11.01
C GLY A 29 10.31 5.02 9.48
N ILE A 30 10.89 6.10 8.94
CA ILE A 30 10.97 6.31 7.49
C ILE A 30 11.80 5.20 6.83
N MET A 31 12.98 4.91 7.36
CA MET A 31 13.86 3.89 6.76
C MET A 31 13.26 2.49 6.83
N LEU A 32 12.79 2.07 7.99
CA LEU A 32 12.30 0.71 8.21
C LEU A 32 10.82 0.55 7.82
N GLY A 33 9.95 1.41 8.35
CA GLY A 33 8.51 1.30 8.14
C GLY A 33 8.08 1.78 6.76
N LEU A 34 8.50 2.99 6.35
CA LEU A 34 8.08 3.53 5.06
C LEU A 34 8.80 2.87 3.89
N THR A 35 10.15 2.92 3.89
CA THR A 35 10.93 2.49 2.72
C THR A 35 10.90 0.98 2.55
N VAL A 36 11.21 0.21 3.60
CA VAL A 36 11.28 -1.24 3.50
C VAL A 36 9.87 -1.86 3.42
N VAL A 37 8.92 -1.41 4.25
CA VAL A 37 7.63 -2.09 4.36
C VAL A 37 6.57 -1.44 3.48
N LEU A 38 6.13 -0.21 3.80
CA LEU A 38 4.96 0.39 3.16
C LEU A 38 5.18 0.65 1.66
N ALA A 39 6.33 1.21 1.28
CA ALA A 39 6.63 1.47 -0.12
C ALA A 39 6.78 0.16 -0.91
N THR A 40 7.51 -0.83 -0.39
CA THR A 40 7.69 -2.12 -1.06
C THR A 40 6.37 -2.87 -1.18
N ALA A 41 5.57 -2.96 -0.10
CA ALA A 41 4.25 -3.60 -0.13
C ALA A 41 3.31 -2.92 -1.13
N TYR A 42 3.34 -1.59 -1.20
CA TYR A 42 2.54 -0.82 -2.15
C TYR A 42 2.88 -1.16 -3.61
N TRP A 43 4.16 -1.30 -3.94
CA TRP A 43 4.59 -1.58 -5.30
C TRP A 43 4.39 -3.03 -5.74
N ILE A 44 4.56 -4.00 -4.86
CA ILE A 44 4.49 -5.43 -5.21
C ILE A 44 3.18 -6.10 -4.82
N GLY A 45 2.40 -5.54 -3.89
CA GLY A 45 1.17 -6.13 -3.36
C GLY A 45 -0.11 -5.42 -3.77
N ASN A 46 -0.03 -4.24 -4.38
CA ASN A 46 -1.22 -3.45 -4.73
C ASN A 46 -1.77 -3.85 -6.11
N GLN A 47 -2.94 -4.49 -6.12
CA GLN A 47 -3.62 -4.93 -7.34
C GLN A 47 -3.82 -3.78 -8.35
N ALA A 48 -4.18 -2.59 -7.89
CA ALA A 48 -4.41 -1.44 -8.78
C ALA A 48 -3.15 -0.99 -9.55
N ILE A 49 -1.96 -1.31 -9.03
CA ILE A 49 -0.68 -1.03 -9.71
C ILE A 49 -0.29 -2.21 -10.59
N ILE A 50 -0.29 -3.44 -10.02
CA ILE A 50 0.20 -4.64 -10.70
C ILE A 50 -0.63 -4.96 -11.94
N GLN A 51 -1.96 -4.76 -11.93
CA GLN A 51 -2.82 -5.02 -13.08
C GLN A 51 -2.37 -4.25 -14.35
N ARG A 52 -1.79 -3.06 -14.20
CA ARG A 52 -1.26 -2.28 -15.33
C ARG A 52 0.04 -2.89 -15.86
N THR A 53 0.88 -3.38 -14.97
CA THR A 53 2.14 -4.07 -15.32
C THR A 53 1.87 -5.38 -16.02
N LEU A 54 0.86 -6.14 -15.58
CA LEU A 54 0.44 -7.41 -16.23
C LEU A 54 -0.19 -7.18 -17.61
N GLY A 55 -0.69 -5.98 -17.91
CA GLY A 55 -1.21 -5.60 -19.24
C GLY A 55 -0.13 -5.19 -20.24
N ALA A 56 1.15 -5.20 -19.88
CA ALA A 56 2.25 -4.85 -20.78
C ALA A 56 2.45 -5.92 -21.88
N LYS A 57 2.94 -5.50 -23.06
CA LYS A 57 3.15 -6.39 -24.20
C LYS A 57 4.28 -7.40 -23.98
N SER A 58 5.29 -7.01 -23.20
CA SER A 58 6.45 -7.84 -22.90
C SER A 58 6.93 -7.62 -21.47
N GLU A 59 7.74 -8.54 -20.96
CA GLU A 59 8.39 -8.40 -19.66
C GLU A 59 9.34 -7.17 -19.63
N TRP A 60 9.98 -6.86 -20.75
CA TRP A 60 10.79 -5.66 -20.89
C TRP A 60 9.97 -4.38 -20.75
N ASP A 61 8.81 -4.31 -21.43
CA ASP A 61 7.91 -3.15 -21.31
C ASP A 61 7.39 -2.97 -19.89
N ALA A 62 7.06 -4.08 -19.21
CA ALA A 62 6.66 -4.06 -17.82
C ALA A 62 7.75 -3.48 -16.91
N LYS A 63 8.99 -4.00 -17.01
CA LYS A 63 10.13 -3.55 -16.22
C LYS A 63 10.51 -2.09 -16.51
N SER A 64 10.59 -1.71 -17.78
CA SER A 64 10.94 -0.34 -18.18
C SER A 64 9.85 0.65 -17.75
N GLY A 65 8.58 0.29 -17.87
CA GLY A 65 7.46 1.10 -17.38
C GLY A 65 7.54 1.37 -15.88
N MET A 66 7.87 0.36 -15.07
CA MET A 66 8.07 0.53 -13.62
C MET A 66 9.27 1.42 -13.29
N LEU A 67 10.38 1.30 -14.02
CA LEU A 67 11.55 2.17 -13.85
C LEU A 67 11.22 3.63 -14.21
N TRP A 68 10.52 3.86 -15.32
CA TRP A 68 10.06 5.19 -15.68
C TRP A 68 9.11 5.79 -14.64
N ALA A 69 8.18 4.99 -14.12
CA ALA A 69 7.30 5.42 -13.04
C ALA A 69 8.10 5.83 -11.79
N ALA A 70 9.16 5.11 -11.45
CA ALA A 70 10.03 5.46 -10.33
C ALA A 70 10.76 6.80 -10.58
N VAL A 71 11.31 7.01 -11.78
CA VAL A 71 11.96 8.28 -12.15
C VAL A 71 10.99 9.45 -12.08
N LEU A 72 9.79 9.31 -12.63
CA LEU A 72 8.78 10.36 -12.61
C LEU A 72 8.32 10.70 -11.17
N LYS A 73 8.29 9.72 -10.27
CA LYS A 73 7.97 9.95 -8.86
C LYS A 73 8.98 10.84 -8.13
N LEU A 74 10.23 10.95 -8.58
CA LEU A 74 11.21 11.86 -8.00
C LEU A 74 10.79 13.34 -8.14
N PHE A 75 9.93 13.67 -9.09
CA PHE A 75 9.43 15.03 -9.31
C PHE A 75 8.18 15.35 -8.47
N ILE A 76 7.51 14.35 -7.88
CA ILE A 76 6.29 14.56 -7.07
C ILE A 76 6.51 15.58 -5.94
N PRO A 77 7.62 15.56 -5.17
CA PRO A 77 7.86 16.56 -4.13
C PRO A 77 7.82 17.99 -4.62
N VAL A 78 8.24 18.26 -5.87
CA VAL A 78 8.19 19.61 -6.44
C VAL A 78 6.75 20.11 -6.55
N PHE A 79 5.82 19.24 -6.92
CA PHE A 79 4.41 19.61 -7.13
C PHE A 79 3.55 19.53 -5.86
N ILE A 80 4.00 18.83 -4.82
CA ILE A 80 3.22 18.62 -3.59
C ILE A 80 3.88 19.30 -2.40
N VAL A 81 5.19 19.08 -2.16
CA VAL A 81 5.88 19.58 -0.96
C VAL A 81 6.12 21.09 -1.07
N PHE A 82 6.57 21.59 -2.23
CA PHE A 82 6.81 23.03 -2.39
C PHE A 82 5.54 23.87 -2.21
N PRO A 83 4.39 23.56 -2.82
CA PRO A 83 3.14 24.25 -2.51
C PRO A 83 2.80 24.23 -1.02
N GLY A 84 3.01 23.12 -0.31
CA GLY A 84 2.81 23.05 1.14
C GLY A 84 3.68 24.03 1.92
N LEU A 85 4.98 24.13 1.57
CA LEU A 85 5.90 25.10 2.18
C LEU A 85 5.55 26.57 1.83
N ILE A 86 5.06 26.82 0.62
CA ILE A 86 4.57 28.13 0.21
C ILE A 86 3.32 28.50 1.01
N ALA A 87 2.39 27.55 1.20
CA ALA A 87 1.20 27.77 2.02
C ALA A 87 1.56 28.11 3.47
N LEU A 88 2.48 27.36 4.07
CA LEU A 88 2.99 27.65 5.40
C LEU A 88 3.60 29.06 5.53
N ALA A 89 4.33 29.50 4.49
CA ALA A 89 4.94 30.84 4.49
C ALA A 89 3.94 31.98 4.27
N MET A 90 2.87 31.74 3.54
CA MET A 90 1.85 32.74 3.18
C MET A 90 0.70 32.79 4.18
N TYR A 91 0.33 31.64 4.74
CA TYR A 91 -0.82 31.44 5.63
C TYR A 91 -0.41 30.69 6.92
N PRO A 92 0.42 31.30 7.79
CA PRO A 92 0.99 30.61 8.96
C PRO A 92 -0.04 30.24 10.04
N GLY A 93 -1.29 30.70 9.92
CA GLY A 93 -2.38 30.41 10.86
C GLY A 93 -3.34 29.31 10.40
N LEU A 94 -2.99 28.50 9.39
CA LEU A 94 -3.80 27.37 8.98
C LEU A 94 -3.80 26.28 10.06
N GLU A 95 -4.98 26.01 10.63
CA GLU A 95 -5.16 24.97 11.65
C GLU A 95 -5.15 23.56 11.05
N ASN A 96 -5.70 23.42 9.84
CA ASN A 96 -5.77 22.14 9.15
C ASN A 96 -4.76 22.10 7.97
N PRO A 97 -3.73 21.24 8.04
CA PRO A 97 -2.74 21.10 6.96
C PRO A 97 -3.35 20.68 5.60
N ASP A 98 -4.47 19.95 5.61
CA ASP A 98 -5.14 19.50 4.38
C ASP A 98 -5.76 20.68 3.59
N GLU A 99 -5.96 21.83 4.22
CA GLU A 99 -6.46 23.06 3.57
C GLU A 99 -5.35 23.88 2.87
N ALA A 100 -4.09 23.50 3.01
CA ALA A 100 -2.97 24.27 2.47
C ALA A 100 -3.06 24.49 0.96
N LEU A 101 -3.25 23.42 0.19
CA LEU A 101 -3.35 23.51 -1.28
C LEU A 101 -4.63 24.23 -1.73
N PRO A 102 -5.83 23.91 -1.22
CA PRO A 102 -7.05 24.68 -1.55
C PRO A 102 -6.93 26.17 -1.26
N THR A 103 -6.33 26.54 -0.14
CA THR A 103 -6.13 27.96 0.25
C THR A 103 -5.18 28.69 -0.70
N LEU A 104 -4.06 28.04 -1.10
CA LEU A 104 -3.16 28.59 -2.10
C LEU A 104 -3.87 28.79 -3.45
N VAL A 105 -4.61 27.81 -3.92
CA VAL A 105 -5.34 27.87 -5.20
C VAL A 105 -6.33 29.04 -5.18
N ARG A 106 -7.08 29.20 -4.08
CA ARG A 106 -8.02 30.32 -3.92
C ARG A 106 -7.35 31.69 -3.85
N GLY A 107 -6.18 31.76 -3.19
CA GLY A 107 -5.49 33.03 -2.98
C GLY A 107 -4.61 33.50 -4.14
N LEU A 108 -4.12 32.60 -4.97
CA LEU A 108 -3.15 32.92 -6.01
C LEU A 108 -3.70 32.85 -7.43
N LEU A 109 -4.74 32.06 -7.68
CA LEU A 109 -5.22 31.82 -9.04
C LEU A 109 -6.46 32.66 -9.39
N PRO A 110 -6.52 33.22 -10.60
CA PRO A 110 -7.73 33.86 -11.10
C PRO A 110 -8.85 32.82 -11.31
N PRO A 111 -10.13 33.24 -11.32
CA PRO A 111 -11.29 32.32 -11.32
C PRO A 111 -11.25 31.22 -12.38
N GLY A 112 -10.82 31.53 -13.61
CA GLY A 112 -10.75 30.56 -14.71
C GLY A 112 -9.70 29.45 -14.45
N LEU A 113 -8.48 29.82 -14.02
CA LEU A 113 -7.42 28.87 -13.68
C LEU A 113 -7.77 28.09 -12.43
N MET A 114 -8.39 28.72 -11.44
CA MET A 114 -8.88 28.04 -10.23
C MET A 114 -9.87 26.93 -10.60
N GLY A 115 -10.83 27.21 -11.46
CA GLY A 115 -11.79 26.19 -11.94
C GLY A 115 -11.10 25.02 -12.67
N LEU A 116 -10.09 25.31 -13.49
CA LEU A 116 -9.31 24.29 -14.19
C LEU A 116 -8.55 23.39 -13.21
N VAL A 117 -7.92 23.96 -12.18
CA VAL A 117 -7.19 23.19 -11.15
C VAL A 117 -8.15 22.30 -10.37
N PHE A 118 -9.32 22.79 -9.96
CA PHE A 118 -10.32 21.97 -9.30
C PHE A 118 -10.88 20.86 -10.20
N ALA A 119 -11.14 21.15 -11.48
CA ALA A 119 -11.55 20.13 -12.44
C ALA A 119 -10.48 19.04 -12.61
N ALA A 120 -9.21 19.41 -12.72
CA ALA A 120 -8.09 18.47 -12.80
C ALA A 120 -7.96 17.63 -11.52
N PHE A 121 -8.15 18.23 -10.35
CA PHE A 121 -8.13 17.54 -9.06
C PHE A 121 -9.26 16.50 -8.98
N PHE A 122 -10.49 16.85 -9.33
CA PHE A 122 -11.59 15.91 -9.37
C PHE A 122 -11.38 14.78 -10.39
N ALA A 123 -10.83 15.11 -11.57
CA ALA A 123 -10.50 14.09 -12.56
C ALA A 123 -9.46 13.08 -12.04
N ALA A 124 -8.44 13.56 -11.33
CA ALA A 124 -7.43 12.70 -10.68
C ALA A 124 -8.03 11.82 -9.58
N LEU A 125 -8.93 12.38 -8.75
CA LEU A 125 -9.66 11.61 -7.74
C LEU A 125 -10.52 10.52 -8.37
N MET A 126 -11.31 10.87 -9.41
CA MET A 126 -12.15 9.90 -10.11
C MET A 126 -11.32 8.74 -10.69
N SER A 127 -10.20 9.04 -11.33
CA SER A 127 -9.29 8.02 -11.88
C SER A 127 -8.75 7.08 -10.81
N SER A 128 -8.40 7.59 -9.63
CA SER A 128 -7.91 6.79 -8.51
C SER A 128 -9.02 5.91 -7.93
N VAL A 129 -10.18 6.49 -7.64
CA VAL A 129 -11.35 5.79 -7.10
C VAL A 129 -11.77 4.66 -8.01
N ASP A 130 -11.88 4.91 -9.33
CA ASP A 130 -12.21 3.89 -10.33
C ASP A 130 -11.23 2.71 -10.29
N SER A 131 -9.93 2.98 -10.24
CA SER A 131 -8.89 1.95 -10.19
C SER A 131 -8.99 1.08 -8.94
N TYR A 132 -9.20 1.67 -7.76
CA TYR A 132 -9.32 0.93 -6.51
C TYR A 132 -10.62 0.14 -6.41
N LEU A 133 -11.75 0.73 -6.82
CA LEU A 133 -13.04 0.05 -6.85
C LEU A 133 -13.04 -1.13 -7.82
N ASN A 134 -12.48 -0.94 -9.01
CA ASN A 134 -12.34 -2.03 -9.98
C ASN A 134 -11.46 -3.15 -9.44
N SER A 135 -10.34 -2.82 -8.80
CA SER A 135 -9.48 -3.84 -8.17
C SER A 135 -10.21 -4.60 -7.07
N ALA A 136 -10.85 -3.89 -6.13
CA ALA A 136 -11.56 -4.51 -5.01
C ALA A 136 -12.71 -5.40 -5.50
N SER A 137 -13.54 -4.91 -6.44
CA SER A 137 -14.66 -5.67 -6.98
C SER A 137 -14.19 -6.89 -7.78
N THR A 138 -13.09 -6.79 -8.52
CA THR A 138 -12.51 -7.89 -9.28
C THR A 138 -11.96 -8.97 -8.36
N LEU A 139 -11.17 -8.61 -7.36
CA LEU A 139 -10.64 -9.55 -6.37
C LEU A 139 -11.77 -10.27 -5.64
N TRP A 140 -12.77 -9.55 -5.16
CA TRP A 140 -13.92 -10.17 -4.50
C TRP A 140 -14.69 -11.11 -5.43
N THR A 141 -14.95 -10.66 -6.67
CA THR A 141 -15.71 -11.46 -7.65
C THR A 141 -14.95 -12.73 -8.03
N LYS A 142 -13.65 -12.64 -8.31
CA LYS A 142 -12.83 -13.76 -8.78
C LYS A 142 -12.39 -14.68 -7.65
N ASP A 143 -11.84 -14.12 -6.57
CA ASP A 143 -11.19 -14.92 -5.54
C ASP A 143 -12.17 -15.45 -4.49
N ILE A 144 -13.28 -14.72 -4.25
CA ILE A 144 -14.27 -15.12 -3.25
C ILE A 144 -15.53 -15.66 -3.92
N TYR A 145 -16.23 -14.83 -4.71
CA TYR A 145 -17.54 -15.22 -5.26
C TYR A 145 -17.45 -16.39 -6.22
N GLN A 146 -16.58 -16.29 -7.23
CA GLN A 146 -16.39 -17.37 -8.22
C GLN A 146 -15.81 -18.63 -7.59
N ARG A 147 -14.87 -18.50 -6.66
CA ARG A 147 -14.16 -19.63 -6.06
C ARG A 147 -15.00 -20.40 -5.03
N PHE A 148 -15.77 -19.70 -4.19
CA PHE A 148 -16.44 -20.32 -3.04
C PHE A 148 -17.96 -20.33 -3.15
N ILE A 149 -18.59 -19.38 -3.88
CA ILE A 149 -20.05 -19.23 -3.92
C ILE A 149 -20.63 -19.81 -5.22
N ARG A 150 -20.13 -19.41 -6.38
CA ARG A 150 -20.67 -19.87 -7.66
C ARG A 150 -19.56 -20.07 -8.70
N LYS A 151 -19.11 -21.31 -8.86
CA LYS A 151 -17.94 -21.67 -9.67
C LYS A 151 -18.19 -21.63 -11.19
N ASN A 152 -19.40 -21.93 -11.63
CA ASN A 152 -19.75 -22.17 -13.06
C ASN A 152 -20.87 -21.23 -13.51
N ALA A 153 -20.72 -19.92 -13.31
CA ALA A 153 -21.63 -18.93 -13.84
C ALA A 153 -21.10 -18.36 -15.18
N SER A 154 -21.99 -17.72 -15.95
CA SER A 154 -21.59 -17.03 -17.18
C SER A 154 -20.76 -15.77 -16.87
N ASP A 155 -19.92 -15.34 -17.83
CA ASP A 155 -19.14 -14.11 -17.69
C ASP A 155 -20.02 -12.89 -17.46
N LYS A 156 -21.21 -12.85 -18.09
CA LYS A 156 -22.20 -11.79 -17.85
C LYS A 156 -22.65 -11.73 -16.39
N HIS A 157 -22.82 -12.89 -15.74
CA HIS A 157 -23.19 -12.96 -14.34
C HIS A 157 -22.08 -12.38 -13.44
N TYR A 158 -20.81 -12.77 -13.66
CA TYR A 158 -19.68 -12.24 -12.88
C TYR A 158 -19.51 -10.74 -13.08
N LEU A 159 -19.77 -10.25 -14.29
CA LEU A 159 -19.73 -8.80 -14.58
C LEU A 159 -20.83 -8.04 -13.82
N VAL A 160 -22.04 -8.58 -13.73
CA VAL A 160 -23.13 -7.99 -12.94
C VAL A 160 -22.78 -7.99 -11.44
N VAL A 161 -22.24 -9.11 -10.93
CA VAL A 161 -21.78 -9.20 -9.54
C VAL A 161 -20.70 -8.15 -9.26
N GLY A 162 -19.71 -8.00 -10.14
CA GLY A 162 -18.68 -6.97 -10.02
C GLY A 162 -19.25 -5.55 -9.95
N ARG A 163 -20.23 -5.23 -10.81
CA ARG A 163 -20.90 -3.93 -10.79
C ARG A 163 -21.65 -3.65 -9.46
N ILE A 164 -22.39 -4.65 -8.97
CA ILE A 164 -23.08 -4.54 -7.67
C ILE A 164 -22.08 -4.31 -6.55
N LEU A 165 -20.97 -5.07 -6.54
CA LEU A 165 -19.90 -4.91 -5.55
C LEU A 165 -19.23 -3.52 -5.64
N THR A 166 -19.04 -2.99 -6.85
CA THR A 166 -18.51 -1.63 -7.02
C THR A 166 -19.41 -0.61 -6.32
N ILE A 167 -20.73 -0.69 -6.52
CA ILE A 167 -21.69 0.20 -5.85
C ILE A 167 -21.64 0.01 -4.33
N ALA A 168 -21.61 -1.24 -3.86
CA ALA A 168 -21.52 -1.54 -2.44
C ALA A 168 -20.24 -0.96 -1.81
N PHE A 169 -19.09 -1.08 -2.49
CA PHE A 169 -17.84 -0.51 -1.99
C PHE A 169 -17.83 1.03 -2.01
N VAL A 170 -18.50 1.68 -2.97
CA VAL A 170 -18.69 3.14 -2.94
C VAL A 170 -19.49 3.54 -1.70
N LEU A 171 -20.60 2.87 -1.44
CA LEU A 171 -21.43 3.17 -0.27
C LEU A 171 -20.69 2.94 1.04
N LEU A 172 -19.89 1.87 1.12
CA LEU A 172 -19.02 1.63 2.27
C LEU A 172 -17.96 2.72 2.43
N ALA A 173 -17.33 3.17 1.34
CA ALA A 173 -16.35 4.24 1.38
C ALA A 173 -16.95 5.56 1.86
N VAL A 174 -18.14 5.92 1.34
CA VAL A 174 -18.87 7.12 1.79
C VAL A 174 -19.24 7.02 3.27
N GLY A 175 -19.74 5.85 3.72
CA GLY A 175 -20.04 5.63 5.14
C GLY A 175 -18.82 5.66 6.05
N PHE A 176 -17.63 5.32 5.53
CA PHE A 176 -16.38 5.34 6.28
C PHE A 176 -15.69 6.72 6.29
N ALA A 177 -16.01 7.60 5.33
CA ALA A 177 -15.35 8.90 5.19
C ALA A 177 -15.30 9.73 6.49
N PRO A 178 -16.37 9.82 7.34
CA PRO A 178 -16.31 10.58 8.59
C PRO A 178 -15.27 10.06 9.61
N VAL A 179 -14.79 8.83 9.45
CA VAL A 179 -13.77 8.27 10.36
C VAL A 179 -12.42 8.97 10.18
N THR A 180 -12.17 9.53 9.00
CA THR A 180 -10.91 10.24 8.70
C THR A 180 -10.75 11.51 9.52
N ASP A 181 -11.84 12.14 9.94
CA ASP A 181 -11.82 13.37 10.77
C ASP A 181 -11.24 13.14 12.18
N LYS A 182 -11.11 11.87 12.59
CA LYS A 182 -10.49 11.50 13.89
C LYS A 182 -8.97 11.51 13.87
N PHE A 183 -8.36 11.74 12.73
CA PHE A 183 -6.92 11.77 12.54
C PHE A 183 -6.43 13.19 12.26
N PRO A 184 -5.15 13.50 12.53
CA PRO A 184 -4.56 14.82 12.29
C PRO A 184 -4.51 15.26 10.82
N GLY A 185 -4.85 14.37 9.89
CA GLY A 185 -4.89 14.62 8.45
C GLY A 185 -5.20 13.37 7.66
N ILE A 186 -5.68 13.53 6.44
CA ILE A 186 -6.11 12.44 5.55
C ILE A 186 -4.94 11.46 5.28
N TYR A 187 -3.71 11.99 5.10
CA TYR A 187 -2.54 11.15 4.86
C TYR A 187 -2.24 10.22 6.04
N VAL A 188 -2.27 10.75 7.27
CA VAL A 188 -2.03 9.95 8.49
C VAL A 188 -3.12 8.91 8.67
N ALA A 189 -4.40 9.25 8.44
CA ALA A 189 -5.52 8.32 8.47
C ALA A 189 -5.30 7.14 7.51
N MET A 190 -4.99 7.44 6.24
CA MET A 190 -4.77 6.44 5.21
C MET A 190 -3.57 5.54 5.55
N GLN A 191 -2.43 6.13 5.93
CA GLN A 191 -1.22 5.37 6.25
C GLN A 191 -1.38 4.50 7.51
N THR A 192 -2.12 4.99 8.51
CA THR A 192 -2.43 4.20 9.70
C THR A 192 -3.25 2.96 9.33
N LEU A 193 -4.29 3.11 8.51
CA LEU A 193 -5.09 1.98 8.06
C LEU A 193 -4.27 0.99 7.20
N LEU A 194 -3.44 1.50 6.31
CA LEU A 194 -2.58 0.66 5.47
C LEU A 194 -1.53 -0.08 6.31
N SER A 195 -1.00 0.52 7.37
CA SER A 195 0.01 -0.11 8.23
C SER A 195 -0.45 -1.39 8.90
N PHE A 196 -1.77 -1.57 9.09
CA PHE A 196 -2.33 -2.80 9.65
C PHE A 196 -2.15 -4.02 8.74
N PHE A 197 -2.20 -3.80 7.43
CA PHE A 197 -2.24 -4.89 6.45
C PHE A 197 -0.96 -4.99 5.62
N GLN A 198 -0.31 -3.89 5.31
CA GLN A 198 0.84 -3.89 4.39
C GLN A 198 2.05 -4.61 4.96
N GLY A 199 2.33 -4.48 6.26
CA GLY A 199 3.41 -5.21 6.92
C GLY A 199 3.26 -6.73 6.80
N PRO A 200 2.16 -7.29 7.31
CA PRO A 200 1.87 -8.72 7.17
C PRO A 200 1.83 -9.20 5.72
N THR A 201 1.19 -8.44 4.84
CA THR A 201 1.11 -8.80 3.41
C THR A 201 2.50 -8.87 2.77
N LEU A 202 3.37 -7.90 3.05
CA LEU A 202 4.75 -7.93 2.54
C LEU A 202 5.50 -9.18 3.03
N ALA A 203 5.38 -9.52 4.31
CA ALA A 203 6.06 -10.68 4.89
C ALA A 203 5.68 -11.98 4.18
N ILE A 204 4.38 -12.21 3.99
CA ILE A 204 3.90 -13.44 3.33
C ILE A 204 4.22 -13.46 1.83
N LEU A 205 4.19 -12.31 1.15
CA LEU A 205 4.58 -12.21 -0.26
C LEU A 205 6.08 -12.49 -0.43
N LEU A 206 6.94 -11.84 0.35
CA LEU A 206 8.39 -12.05 0.25
C LEU A 206 8.77 -13.49 0.54
N LEU A 207 8.26 -14.08 1.64
CA LEU A 207 8.54 -15.47 1.94
C LEU A 207 7.92 -16.41 0.89
N GLY A 208 6.71 -16.14 0.42
CA GLY A 208 6.05 -16.93 -0.62
C GLY A 208 6.80 -16.92 -1.94
N MET A 209 7.41 -15.80 -2.32
CA MET A 209 8.16 -15.65 -3.57
C MET A 209 9.62 -16.12 -3.46
N LEU A 210 10.26 -15.97 -2.29
CA LEU A 210 11.70 -16.17 -2.15
C LEU A 210 12.06 -17.47 -1.41
N TRP A 211 11.15 -18.03 -0.62
CA TRP A 211 11.45 -19.19 0.22
C TRP A 211 10.58 -20.41 -0.12
N ARG A 212 11.21 -21.45 -0.67
CA ARG A 212 10.54 -22.70 -1.13
C ARG A 212 9.79 -23.46 -0.02
N ARG A 213 10.12 -23.18 1.25
CA ARG A 213 9.52 -23.88 2.41
C ARG A 213 8.24 -23.23 2.92
N THR A 214 7.87 -22.05 2.41
CA THR A 214 6.65 -21.34 2.80
C THR A 214 5.41 -22.18 2.51
N THR A 215 4.52 -22.30 3.49
CA THR A 215 3.28 -23.09 3.38
C THR A 215 2.06 -22.18 3.48
N GLN A 216 0.91 -22.66 2.97
CA GLN A 216 -0.36 -21.94 3.08
C GLN A 216 -0.76 -21.64 4.54
N TRP A 217 -0.48 -22.56 5.46
CA TRP A 217 -0.75 -22.37 6.89
C TRP A 217 0.20 -21.35 7.52
N GLY A 218 1.46 -21.35 7.08
CA GLY A 218 2.43 -20.32 7.45
C GLY A 218 1.98 -18.94 7.00
N GLY A 219 1.54 -18.79 5.75
CA GLY A 219 1.02 -17.52 5.24
C GLY A 219 -0.23 -17.06 5.98
N LEU A 220 -1.20 -17.95 6.22
CA LEU A 220 -2.41 -17.61 6.97
C LEU A 220 -2.09 -17.22 8.41
N GLY A 221 -1.27 -18.02 9.10
CA GLY A 221 -0.85 -17.73 10.49
C GLY A 221 -0.10 -16.40 10.59
N GLY A 222 0.81 -16.14 9.66
CA GLY A 222 1.56 -14.88 9.58
C GLY A 222 0.66 -13.68 9.34
N LEU A 223 -0.32 -13.79 8.44
CA LEU A 223 -1.28 -12.71 8.19
C LEU A 223 -2.09 -12.38 9.44
N ILE A 224 -2.69 -13.39 10.07
CA ILE A 224 -3.51 -13.22 11.27
C ILE A 224 -2.68 -12.63 12.42
N ALA A 225 -1.50 -13.20 12.67
CA ALA A 225 -0.61 -12.72 13.72
C ALA A 225 -0.14 -11.30 13.48
N GLY A 226 0.25 -10.97 12.24
CA GLY A 226 0.71 -9.64 11.89
C GLY A 226 -0.39 -8.57 12.04
N VAL A 227 -1.62 -8.86 11.61
CA VAL A 227 -2.77 -7.96 11.81
C VAL A 227 -3.10 -7.81 13.31
N ALA A 228 -3.05 -8.90 14.06
CA ALA A 228 -3.26 -8.86 15.52
C ALA A 228 -2.18 -8.02 16.23
N ILE A 229 -0.90 -8.15 15.84
CA ILE A 229 0.19 -7.32 16.34
C ILE A 229 -0.06 -5.84 16.01
N SER A 230 -0.43 -5.52 14.76
CA SER A 230 -0.77 -4.15 14.38
C SER A 230 -1.87 -3.57 15.23
N GLY A 231 -2.95 -4.32 15.45
CA GLY A 231 -4.08 -3.91 16.27
C GLY A 231 -3.67 -3.70 17.74
N ALA A 232 -2.93 -4.62 18.32
CA ALA A 232 -2.42 -4.51 19.69
C ALA A 232 -1.53 -3.28 19.86
N MET A 233 -0.58 -3.06 18.94
CA MET A 233 0.31 -1.89 18.98
C MET A 233 -0.45 -0.57 18.80
N PHE A 234 -1.48 -0.55 17.95
CA PHE A 234 -2.31 0.64 17.77
C PHE A 234 -3.10 0.99 19.04
N VAL A 235 -3.68 0.00 19.70
CA VAL A 235 -4.39 0.20 20.99
C VAL A 235 -3.43 0.67 22.08
N MET A 236 -2.23 0.10 22.11
CA MET A 236 -1.20 0.41 23.12
C MET A 236 -0.27 1.56 22.71
N LYS A 237 -0.57 2.29 21.61
CA LYS A 237 0.34 3.26 21.00
C LYS A 237 0.88 4.31 21.99
N LYS A 238 0.01 4.80 22.90
CA LYS A 238 0.39 5.81 23.90
C LYS A 238 1.38 5.31 24.97
N SER A 239 1.41 3.98 25.20
CA SER A 239 2.30 3.37 26.21
C SER A 239 3.63 2.92 25.61
N ILE A 240 3.67 2.64 24.31
CA ILE A 240 4.85 2.05 23.65
C ILE A 240 5.67 3.11 22.90
N PHE A 241 4.99 4.09 22.28
CA PHE A 241 5.63 5.03 21.37
C PHE A 241 5.56 6.48 21.90
N ILE A 242 6.61 7.25 21.63
CA ILE A 242 6.69 8.68 21.94
C ILE A 242 5.93 9.50 20.91
N CYS A 243 5.95 9.05 19.62
CA CYS A 243 5.23 9.71 18.53
C CYS A 243 3.72 9.48 18.65
N GLU A 244 2.94 10.49 18.32
CA GLU A 244 1.48 10.47 18.47
C GLU A 244 0.80 9.44 17.55
N ASP A 245 1.30 9.29 16.32
CA ASP A 245 0.81 8.33 15.34
C ASP A 245 1.94 7.45 14.79
N PRO A 246 2.24 6.31 15.46
CA PRO A 246 3.40 5.47 15.17
C PRO A 246 3.16 4.48 14.01
N PHE A 247 2.38 4.83 12.99
CA PHE A 247 2.01 3.91 11.90
C PHE A 247 3.23 3.30 11.18
N LEU A 248 4.36 4.02 11.10
CA LEU A 248 5.60 3.51 10.51
C LEU A 248 6.21 2.37 11.34
N TYR A 249 6.21 2.53 12.67
CA TYR A 249 6.69 1.47 13.56
C TYR A 249 5.73 0.29 13.62
N ILE A 250 4.41 0.56 13.59
CA ILE A 250 3.39 -0.50 13.53
C ILE A 250 3.60 -1.34 12.27
N ALA A 251 3.80 -0.72 11.12
CA ALA A 251 4.07 -1.42 9.87
C ALA A 251 5.34 -2.29 9.96
N TRP A 252 6.43 -1.74 10.53
CA TRP A 252 7.68 -2.49 10.69
C TRP A 252 7.53 -3.69 11.61
N TRP A 253 7.01 -3.50 12.82
CA TRP A 253 6.93 -4.57 13.79
C TRP A 253 5.90 -5.65 13.42
N SER A 254 4.80 -5.26 12.77
CA SER A 254 3.85 -6.22 12.22
C SER A 254 4.45 -7.06 11.08
N PHE A 255 5.29 -6.44 10.24
CA PHE A 255 6.07 -7.14 9.23
C PHE A 255 7.01 -8.16 9.86
N VAL A 256 7.82 -7.75 10.84
CA VAL A 256 8.77 -8.63 11.54
C VAL A 256 8.03 -9.77 12.23
N GLY A 257 6.97 -9.47 12.99
CA GLY A 257 6.16 -10.49 13.67
C GLY A 257 5.50 -11.47 12.70
N SER A 258 4.94 -10.97 11.60
CA SER A 258 4.37 -11.81 10.55
C SER A 258 5.43 -12.71 9.89
N LEU A 259 6.62 -12.16 9.61
CA LEU A 259 7.73 -12.91 9.04
C LEU A 259 8.18 -14.06 9.95
N ILE A 260 8.31 -13.80 11.25
CA ILE A 260 8.66 -14.82 12.26
C ILE A 260 7.57 -15.91 12.30
N VAL A 261 6.30 -15.54 12.46
CA VAL A 261 5.20 -16.51 12.55
C VAL A 261 5.06 -17.31 11.27
N THR A 262 5.13 -16.68 10.11
CA THR A 262 5.09 -17.37 8.81
C THR A 262 6.22 -18.41 8.73
N THR A 263 7.43 -18.03 9.12
CA THR A 263 8.59 -18.92 9.09
C THR A 263 8.41 -20.10 10.04
N VAL A 264 8.08 -19.82 11.29
CA VAL A 264 7.91 -20.87 12.33
C VAL A 264 6.80 -21.85 11.93
N VAL A 265 5.60 -21.35 11.58
CA VAL A 265 4.49 -22.22 11.18
C VAL A 265 4.82 -23.01 9.92
N SER A 266 5.53 -22.41 8.95
CA SER A 266 5.95 -23.12 7.75
C SER A 266 6.94 -24.24 8.03
N LEU A 267 7.81 -24.11 9.04
CA LEU A 267 8.74 -25.18 9.44
C LEU A 267 8.00 -26.38 10.06
N PHE A 268 6.91 -26.16 10.78
CA PHE A 268 6.13 -27.21 11.42
C PHE A 268 5.03 -27.80 10.52
N THR A 269 4.78 -27.22 9.34
CA THR A 269 3.75 -27.72 8.40
C THR A 269 4.37 -28.40 7.20
N LYS A 270 3.61 -29.28 6.50
CA LYS A 270 4.08 -30.01 5.34
C LYS A 270 4.40 -29.07 4.17
N PRO A 271 5.60 -29.18 3.55
CA PRO A 271 5.94 -28.34 2.40
C PRO A 271 5.08 -28.67 1.18
N HIS A 272 4.97 -27.73 0.27
CA HIS A 272 4.38 -27.97 -1.03
C HIS A 272 5.32 -28.78 -1.92
N SER A 273 4.75 -29.56 -2.85
CA SER A 273 5.52 -30.24 -3.89
C SER A 273 6.15 -29.22 -4.85
N LEU A 274 7.30 -29.54 -5.41
CA LEU A 274 8.00 -28.67 -6.38
C LEU A 274 7.13 -28.32 -7.60
N ASP A 275 6.27 -29.25 -8.03
CA ASP A 275 5.26 -29.05 -9.06
C ASP A 275 4.35 -27.84 -8.84
N ARG A 276 3.96 -27.59 -7.59
CA ARG A 276 3.09 -26.45 -7.24
C ARG A 276 3.86 -25.16 -7.11
N LEU A 277 5.17 -25.24 -6.89
CA LEU A 277 6.04 -24.08 -6.70
C LEU A 277 6.63 -23.56 -8.01
N HIS A 278 6.55 -24.37 -9.09
CA HIS A 278 7.08 -23.99 -10.39
C HIS A 278 6.45 -22.67 -10.89
N GLY A 279 7.30 -21.72 -11.27
CA GLY A 279 6.87 -20.40 -11.74
C GLY A 279 6.35 -19.45 -10.65
N LEU A 280 6.22 -19.90 -9.39
CA LEU A 280 5.73 -19.08 -8.26
C LEU A 280 6.84 -18.66 -7.31
N VAL A 281 7.88 -19.46 -7.15
CA VAL A 281 8.98 -19.21 -6.22
C VAL A 281 10.26 -18.94 -7.00
N TYR A 282 10.94 -17.86 -6.65
CA TYR A 282 12.21 -17.50 -7.25
C TYR A 282 13.25 -18.62 -7.08
N GLY A 283 13.88 -19.03 -8.17
CA GLY A 283 14.85 -20.13 -8.19
C GLY A 283 14.23 -21.53 -8.31
N VAL A 284 12.90 -21.68 -8.40
CA VAL A 284 12.22 -22.87 -8.91
C VAL A 284 11.82 -22.59 -10.35
N ILE A 285 12.83 -22.31 -11.18
CA ILE A 285 12.70 -21.96 -12.59
C ILE A 285 13.15 -23.18 -13.43
N GLU A 286 12.82 -23.19 -14.71
CA GLU A 286 13.14 -24.24 -15.71
C GLU A 286 14.60 -24.76 -15.72
N LYS A 287 15.54 -24.06 -15.11
CA LYS A 287 16.96 -24.47 -15.00
C LYS A 287 17.27 -25.41 -13.81
N ASP A 288 16.29 -25.66 -12.94
CA ASP A 288 16.49 -26.62 -11.84
C ASP A 288 16.28 -28.04 -12.41
N GLU A 289 17.30 -28.91 -12.38
CA GLU A 289 17.24 -30.28 -12.93
C GLU A 289 16.06 -31.07 -12.39
N ALA A 290 15.65 -30.83 -11.14
CA ALA A 290 14.47 -31.43 -10.54
C ALA A 290 13.17 -30.97 -11.22
N VAL A 291 13.10 -29.72 -11.65
CA VAL A 291 11.94 -29.14 -12.35
C VAL A 291 11.89 -29.65 -13.80
N GLN A 292 13.05 -29.74 -14.48
CA GLN A 292 13.09 -30.30 -15.83
C GLN A 292 12.59 -31.76 -15.85
N LYS A 293 13.03 -32.62 -14.94
CA LYS A 293 12.54 -33.99 -14.82
C LYS A 293 11.02 -34.09 -14.57
N ILE A 294 10.44 -33.11 -13.89
CA ILE A 294 9.00 -33.04 -13.64
C ILE A 294 8.25 -32.62 -14.93
N LEU A 295 8.80 -31.65 -15.68
CA LEU A 295 8.23 -31.17 -16.93
C LEU A 295 8.29 -32.26 -18.02
N GLU A 296 9.38 -32.99 -18.11
CA GLU A 296 9.55 -34.16 -19.00
C GLU A 296 8.48 -35.23 -18.72
N ARG A 297 8.26 -35.61 -17.45
CA ARG A 297 7.21 -36.57 -17.06
C ARG A 297 5.79 -36.12 -17.39
N ARG A 298 5.54 -34.79 -17.41
CA ARG A 298 4.20 -34.27 -17.82
C ARG A 298 4.02 -34.20 -19.32
N ALA A 299 5.10 -34.06 -20.08
CA ALA A 299 5.04 -34.12 -21.55
C ALA A 299 4.83 -35.55 -22.10
N GLU A 300 5.16 -36.56 -21.28
CA GLU A 300 4.94 -37.97 -21.59
C GLU A 300 3.52 -38.49 -21.23
N GLN A 301 2.70 -37.70 -20.54
CA GLN A 301 1.31 -37.98 -20.18
C GLN A 301 0.32 -37.23 -21.08
#